data_a0da6a151c678785101526102f59a72c
#
_entry.id   a0da6a151c678785101526102f59a72c
#
_cell.length_a   1.000
_cell.length_b   1.000
_cell.length_c   1.000
_cell.angle_alpha   90.00
_cell.angle_beta   90.00
_cell.angle_gamma   90.00
#
_symmetry.space_group_name_H-M   'P 1'
#
loop_
_entity.id
_entity.type
_entity.pdbx_description
1 polymer ?
#
loop_
_entity_poly.entity_id
_entity_poly.type
_entity_poly.pdbx_seq_one_letter_code
_entity_poly.pdbx_strand_id
1 'polypeptide(L)'
;MSSKPMTDQDAKVISNTAVEPERIELEGFQRTVTKLLETDRMTIHVATFDPQQAGSHHVHPNSEEVTYIISGAGSVTVGTRTLELSAGDLFYGPPNVPHQFRNPTNEPLVLFSIYSPPDELPLYGNLPTTNDEA
;
A
#
# COMPACT_ATOMS: atom_id res chain seq x y z
N MET A 1 7.66 2.82 28.06
CA MET A 1 7.39 1.98 27.33
C MET A 1 7.81 0.65 27.58
N SER A 2 7.02 -0.15 27.41
CA SER A 2 7.27 -1.50 27.75
C SER A 2 8.43 -2.03 26.99
N SER A 3 9.25 -2.74 27.65
CA SER A 3 10.34 -3.37 26.98
C SER A 3 10.30 -4.87 27.24
N LYS A 4 9.13 -5.40 27.55
CA LYS A 4 9.01 -6.82 27.75
C LYS A 4 9.43 -7.55 26.49
N PRO A 5 10.30 -8.53 26.60
CA PRO A 5 10.72 -9.27 25.41
C PRO A 5 9.55 -10.05 24.82
N MET A 6 9.56 -10.20 23.50
CA MET A 6 8.59 -11.04 22.82
C MET A 6 8.92 -12.50 23.07
N THR A 7 7.90 -13.32 23.07
CA THR A 7 8.04 -14.76 23.27
C THR A 7 7.30 -15.48 22.18
N ASP A 8 7.35 -16.82 22.19
CA ASP A 8 6.61 -17.61 21.21
C ASP A 8 5.10 -17.42 21.36
N GLN A 9 4.65 -16.91 22.51
CA GLN A 9 3.22 -16.65 22.69
C GLN A 9 2.76 -15.44 21.87
N ASP A 10 3.67 -14.63 21.38
CA ASP A 10 3.32 -13.46 20.57
C ASP A 10 3.21 -13.79 19.10
N ALA A 11 3.62 -15.00 18.69
CA ALA A 11 3.43 -15.41 17.31
C ALA A 11 1.96 -15.62 17.03
N LYS A 12 1.51 -15.23 15.85
CA LYS A 12 0.09 -15.34 15.53
C LYS A 12 -0.11 -15.44 14.02
N VAL A 13 -1.30 -15.90 13.65
CA VAL A 13 -1.74 -15.94 12.27
C VAL A 13 -2.92 -14.98 12.15
N ILE A 14 -2.87 -14.11 11.16
CA ILE A 14 -3.93 -13.15 10.92
C ILE A 14 -4.55 -13.46 9.57
N SER A 15 -5.86 -13.72 9.57
CA SER A 15 -6.58 -13.99 8.34
C SER A 15 -7.06 -12.65 7.75
N ASN A 16 -6.77 -12.44 6.48
CA ASN A 16 -7.21 -11.22 5.81
C ASN A 16 -8.74 -11.08 5.87
N THR A 17 -9.46 -12.21 5.83
CA THR A 17 -10.92 -12.15 5.85
C THR A 17 -11.49 -11.87 7.24
N ALA A 18 -10.66 -11.93 8.28
CA ALA A 18 -11.10 -11.66 9.64
C ALA A 18 -10.89 -10.22 10.06
N VAL A 19 -10.28 -9.40 9.22
CA VAL A 19 -9.99 -8.01 9.53
C VAL A 19 -10.94 -7.14 8.72
N GLU A 20 -11.55 -6.17 9.39
CA GLU A 20 -12.48 -5.27 8.72
C GLU A 20 -11.74 -4.37 7.76
N PRO A 21 -12.10 -4.37 6.48
CA PRO A 21 -11.40 -3.50 5.54
C PRO A 21 -11.93 -2.08 5.57
N GLU A 22 -11.11 -1.18 5.08
CA GLU A 22 -11.50 0.21 4.88
C GLU A 22 -11.80 0.38 3.39
N ARG A 23 -12.99 0.86 3.07
CA ARG A 23 -13.36 1.08 1.67
C ARG A 23 -13.27 2.57 1.34
N ILE A 24 -12.52 2.90 0.29
CA ILE A 24 -12.37 4.27 -0.19
C ILE A 24 -13.22 4.40 -1.45
N GLU A 25 -14.15 5.36 -1.44
CA GLU A 25 -15.11 5.54 -2.53
C GLU A 25 -14.96 6.89 -3.22
N LEU A 26 -13.75 7.35 -3.39
CA LEU A 26 -13.50 8.60 -4.10
C LEU A 26 -13.36 8.34 -5.59
N GLU A 27 -13.98 9.18 -6.41
CA GLU A 27 -13.94 8.99 -7.85
C GLU A 27 -12.50 8.99 -8.34
N GLY A 28 -12.14 7.96 -9.09
CA GLY A 28 -10.78 7.77 -9.58
C GLY A 28 -9.86 7.08 -8.60
N PHE A 29 -10.30 6.92 -7.33
CA PHE A 29 -9.44 6.39 -6.29
C PHE A 29 -10.12 5.30 -5.48
N GLN A 30 -10.99 4.53 -6.11
CA GLN A 30 -11.75 3.51 -5.41
C GLN A 30 -10.90 2.29 -5.14
N ARG A 31 -10.82 1.92 -3.89
CA ARG A 31 -10.03 0.77 -3.48
C ARG A 31 -10.44 0.32 -2.08
N THR A 32 -10.01 -0.87 -1.73
CA THR A 32 -10.22 -1.44 -0.41
C THR A 32 -8.87 -1.67 0.24
N VAL A 33 -8.72 -1.27 1.48
CA VAL A 33 -7.45 -1.42 2.19
C VAL A 33 -7.71 -2.14 3.51
N THR A 34 -6.93 -3.16 3.77
CA THR A 34 -7.00 -3.92 5.01
C THR A 34 -5.66 -3.81 5.73
N LYS A 35 -5.66 -3.22 6.93
CA LYS A 35 -4.45 -3.18 7.73
C LYS A 35 -4.37 -4.47 8.52
N LEU A 36 -3.46 -5.35 8.14
CA LEU A 36 -3.34 -6.66 8.77
C LEU A 36 -2.56 -6.62 10.07
N LEU A 37 -1.56 -5.77 10.16
CA LEU A 37 -0.66 -5.81 11.31
C LEU A 37 0.03 -4.48 11.48
N GLU A 38 0.22 -4.09 12.73
CA GLU A 38 1.08 -2.97 13.04
C GLU A 38 1.84 -3.30 14.30
N THR A 39 3.16 -3.22 14.23
CA THR A 39 4.04 -3.39 15.38
C THR A 39 4.84 -2.12 15.50
N ASP A 40 5.76 -2.06 16.45
CA ASP A 40 6.63 -0.90 16.53
C ASP A 40 7.75 -0.94 15.49
N ARG A 41 7.75 -1.94 14.61
CA ARG A 41 8.76 -2.05 13.57
C ARG A 41 8.19 -2.04 12.16
N MET A 42 6.91 -2.30 11.98
CA MET A 42 6.34 -2.39 10.63
C MET A 42 4.84 -2.21 10.63
N THR A 43 4.31 -1.83 9.49
CA THR A 43 2.89 -1.84 9.20
C THR A 43 2.68 -2.66 7.94
N ILE A 44 1.64 -3.51 7.93
CA ILE A 44 1.35 -4.38 6.79
C ILE A 44 -0.08 -4.16 6.33
N HIS A 45 -0.24 -3.90 5.03
CA HIS A 45 -1.55 -3.69 4.40
C HIS A 45 -1.72 -4.60 3.21
N VAL A 46 -2.97 -4.94 2.93
CA VAL A 46 -3.38 -5.49 1.63
C VAL A 46 -4.34 -4.49 1.02
N ALA A 47 -4.09 -4.10 -0.22
CA ALA A 47 -4.95 -3.16 -0.92
C ALA A 47 -5.42 -3.78 -2.21
N THR A 48 -6.70 -3.58 -2.54
CA THR A 48 -7.28 -4.02 -3.79
C THR A 48 -7.79 -2.78 -4.50
N PHE A 49 -7.21 -2.49 -5.66
CA PHE A 49 -7.61 -1.34 -6.45
C PHE A 49 -8.62 -1.81 -7.48
N ASP A 50 -9.76 -1.14 -7.52
CA ASP A 50 -10.79 -1.44 -8.53
C ASP A 50 -10.24 -1.16 -9.93
N PRO A 51 -10.83 -1.76 -10.95
CA PRO A 51 -10.42 -1.46 -12.32
C PRO A 51 -10.46 0.03 -12.62
N GLN A 52 -9.45 0.53 -13.30
CA GLN A 52 -9.32 1.92 -13.74
C GLN A 52 -9.19 2.92 -12.59
N GLN A 53 -8.70 2.47 -11.43
CA GLN A 53 -8.57 3.35 -10.27
C GLN A 53 -7.11 3.49 -9.86
N ALA A 54 -6.84 4.48 -9.03
CA ALA A 54 -5.49 4.77 -8.56
C ALA A 54 -5.49 4.88 -7.03
N GLY A 55 -4.31 4.78 -6.45
CA GLY A 55 -4.12 5.06 -5.04
C GLY A 55 -3.74 6.52 -4.84
N SER A 56 -3.57 6.92 -3.59
CA SER A 56 -3.15 8.28 -3.30
C SER A 56 -1.68 8.46 -3.70
N HIS A 57 -1.35 9.67 -4.09
CA HIS A 57 0.03 10.06 -4.30
C HIS A 57 0.60 10.38 -2.92
N HIS A 58 1.64 9.68 -2.50
CA HIS A 58 2.07 9.80 -1.12
C HIS A 58 3.57 9.59 -0.98
N VAL A 59 4.06 9.97 0.20
CA VAL A 59 5.45 9.79 0.54
C VAL A 59 5.49 9.32 2.00
N HIS A 60 6.42 8.42 2.28
CA HIS A 60 6.68 7.95 3.64
C HIS A 60 8.05 8.50 4.04
N PRO A 61 8.10 9.55 4.87
CA PRO A 61 9.38 10.23 5.11
C PRO A 61 10.45 9.35 5.72
N ASN A 62 10.04 8.43 6.59
CA ASN A 62 11.01 7.62 7.32
C ASN A 62 10.93 6.13 7.05
N SER A 63 10.00 5.69 6.23
CA SER A 63 9.77 4.26 6.06
C SER A 63 10.19 3.80 4.68
N GLU A 64 10.84 2.66 4.64
CA GLU A 64 10.97 1.92 3.39
C GLU A 64 9.65 1.23 3.13
N GLU A 65 9.31 1.06 1.87
CA GLU A 65 8.13 0.32 1.48
C GLU A 65 8.52 -0.82 0.58
N VAL A 66 8.00 -2.01 0.87
CA VAL A 66 8.10 -3.16 -0.03
C VAL A 66 6.67 -3.55 -0.39
N THR A 67 6.37 -3.60 -1.67
CA THR A 67 5.03 -3.95 -2.14
C THR A 67 5.13 -5.09 -3.14
N TYR A 68 4.46 -6.19 -2.82
CA TYR A 68 4.43 -7.37 -3.66
C TYR A 68 3.09 -7.40 -4.37
N ILE A 69 3.11 -7.67 -5.68
CA ILE A 69 1.90 -7.70 -6.49
C ILE A 69 1.34 -9.11 -6.41
N ILE A 70 0.21 -9.25 -5.72
CA ILE A 70 -0.42 -10.55 -5.54
C ILE A 70 -1.12 -10.98 -6.81
N SER A 71 -1.91 -10.07 -7.41
CA SER A 71 -2.63 -10.40 -8.64
C SER A 71 -2.93 -9.13 -9.40
N GLY A 72 -3.16 -9.29 -10.70
CA GLY A 72 -3.44 -8.17 -11.57
C GLY A 72 -2.18 -7.56 -12.14
N ALA A 73 -2.35 -6.41 -12.76
CA ALA A 73 -1.25 -5.66 -13.36
C ALA A 73 -1.54 -4.17 -13.20
N GLY A 74 -0.50 -3.38 -13.21
CA GLY A 74 -0.67 -1.95 -13.07
C GLY A 74 0.66 -1.25 -13.22
N SER A 75 0.78 -0.10 -12.58
CA SER A 75 2.01 0.68 -12.64
C SER A 75 2.20 1.45 -11.35
N VAL A 76 3.43 1.91 -11.12
CA VAL A 76 3.71 2.85 -10.05
C VAL A 76 4.52 3.99 -10.65
N THR A 77 4.10 5.20 -10.35
CA THR A 77 4.83 6.40 -10.75
C THR A 77 5.70 6.81 -9.58
N VAL A 78 7.01 6.93 -9.82
CA VAL A 78 7.97 7.31 -8.80
C VAL A 78 8.74 8.49 -9.36
N GLY A 79 8.47 9.69 -8.84
CA GLY A 79 9.05 10.89 -9.42
C GLY A 79 8.58 11.05 -10.86
N THR A 80 9.51 11.05 -11.80
CA THR A 80 9.18 11.17 -13.22
C THR A 80 9.17 9.82 -13.94
N ARG A 81 9.36 8.73 -13.21
CA ARG A 81 9.42 7.39 -13.81
C ARG A 81 8.10 6.69 -13.62
N THR A 82 7.72 5.88 -14.59
CA THR A 82 6.58 4.99 -14.46
C THR A 82 7.10 3.57 -14.64
N LEU A 83 6.86 2.73 -13.65
CA LEU A 83 7.34 1.35 -13.64
C LEU A 83 6.14 0.43 -13.78
N GLU A 84 6.22 -0.54 -14.70
CA GLU A 84 5.15 -1.49 -14.90
C GLU A 84 5.22 -2.59 -13.85
N LEU A 85 4.06 -3.05 -13.42
CA LEU A 85 3.94 -4.07 -12.38
C LEU A 85 3.00 -5.17 -12.84
N SER A 86 3.32 -6.40 -12.51
CA SER A 86 2.40 -7.50 -12.72
C SER A 86 2.57 -8.50 -11.58
N ALA A 87 1.64 -9.44 -11.49
CA ALA A 87 1.63 -10.42 -10.39
C ALA A 87 3.00 -11.10 -10.29
N GLY A 88 3.52 -11.17 -9.08
CA GLY A 88 4.82 -11.75 -8.82
C GLY A 88 5.96 -10.74 -8.75
N ASP A 89 5.70 -9.48 -9.09
CA ASP A 89 6.72 -8.44 -9.01
C ASP A 89 6.76 -7.83 -7.62
N LEU A 90 7.92 -7.32 -7.26
CA LEU A 90 8.11 -6.62 -6.00
C LEU A 90 8.61 -5.21 -6.29
N PHE A 91 7.93 -4.23 -5.72
CA PHE A 91 8.34 -2.83 -5.81
C PHE A 91 9.02 -2.43 -4.51
N TYR A 92 10.15 -1.76 -4.62
CA TYR A 92 10.82 -1.17 -3.48
C TYR A 92 10.69 0.35 -3.57
N GLY A 93 10.10 0.95 -2.53
CA GLY A 93 9.97 2.40 -2.42
C GLY A 93 10.90 2.92 -1.34
N PRO A 94 11.95 3.67 -1.71
CA PRO A 94 12.84 4.22 -0.70
C PRO A 94 12.16 5.30 0.14
N PRO A 95 12.69 5.56 1.33
CA PRO A 95 12.10 6.61 2.18
C PRO A 95 12.12 7.96 1.48
N ASN A 96 11.08 8.73 1.75
CA ASN A 96 10.99 10.11 1.30
C ASN A 96 10.97 10.30 -0.20
N VAL A 97 10.55 9.28 -0.94
CA VAL A 97 10.39 9.38 -2.39
C VAL A 97 8.91 9.18 -2.70
N PRO A 98 8.24 10.20 -3.26
CA PRO A 98 6.80 10.09 -3.54
C PRO A 98 6.51 9.08 -4.63
N HIS A 99 5.38 8.40 -4.49
CA HIS A 99 4.95 7.44 -5.49
C HIS A 99 3.44 7.28 -5.48
N GLN A 100 2.91 6.69 -6.55
CA GLN A 100 1.48 6.48 -6.70
C GLN A 100 1.24 5.23 -7.53
N PHE A 101 0.44 4.31 -7.00
CA PHE A 101 0.05 3.11 -7.74
C PHE A 101 -1.18 3.39 -8.58
N ARG A 102 -1.26 2.76 -9.75
CA ARG A 102 -2.40 2.89 -10.65
C ARG A 102 -2.77 1.54 -11.23
N ASN A 103 -4.08 1.34 -11.38
CA ASN A 103 -4.61 0.16 -12.05
C ASN A 103 -5.33 0.59 -13.32
N PRO A 104 -4.65 0.59 -14.47
CA PRO A 104 -5.31 1.00 -15.72
C PRO A 104 -6.02 -0.15 -16.42
N THR A 105 -6.16 -1.29 -15.78
CA THR A 105 -6.73 -2.47 -16.42
C THR A 105 -8.19 -2.66 -16.03
N ASN A 106 -8.82 -3.69 -16.60
CA ASN A 106 -10.20 -4.03 -16.28
C ASN A 106 -10.31 -5.12 -15.22
N GLU A 107 -9.20 -5.48 -14.58
CA GLU A 107 -9.19 -6.46 -13.50
C GLU A 107 -8.70 -5.81 -12.23
N PRO A 108 -9.07 -6.34 -11.06
CA PRO A 108 -8.55 -5.78 -9.82
C PRO A 108 -7.05 -5.92 -9.72
N LEU A 109 -6.41 -4.98 -9.04
CA LEU A 109 -4.99 -5.04 -8.76
C LEU A 109 -4.84 -5.21 -7.24
N VAL A 110 -4.20 -6.29 -6.82
CA VAL A 110 -4.07 -6.62 -5.40
C VAL A 110 -2.62 -6.50 -4.99
N LEU A 111 -2.38 -5.66 -3.99
CA LEU A 111 -1.05 -5.35 -3.50
C LEU A 111 -0.92 -5.75 -2.03
N PHE A 112 0.25 -6.25 -1.67
CA PHE A 112 0.61 -6.54 -0.29
C PHE A 112 1.80 -5.66 0.05
N SER A 113 1.65 -4.77 1.04
CA SER A 113 2.67 -3.76 1.32
C SER A 113 3.14 -3.83 2.76
N ILE A 114 4.45 -3.64 2.94
CA ILE A 114 5.09 -3.56 4.24
C ILE A 114 5.80 -2.21 4.32
N TYR A 115 5.55 -1.48 5.40
CA TYR A 115 6.26 -0.23 5.70
C TYR A 115 7.07 -0.44 6.95
N SER A 116 8.36 -0.11 6.93
CA SER A 116 9.23 -0.25 8.10
C SER A 116 10.18 0.94 8.17
N PRO A 117 10.18 1.67 9.28
CA PRO A 117 9.30 1.56 10.45
C PRO A 117 7.83 1.83 10.09
N PRO A 118 6.93 1.60 11.04
CA PRO A 118 5.50 1.70 10.74
C PRO A 118 5.12 3.10 10.28
N ASP A 119 4.16 3.16 9.39
CA ASP A 119 3.62 4.41 8.90
C ASP A 119 2.17 4.19 8.55
N GLU A 120 1.42 5.28 8.46
CA GLU A 120 0.03 5.20 8.10
C GLU A 120 -0.10 5.23 6.59
N LEU A 121 -1.06 4.47 6.08
CA LEU A 121 -1.40 4.58 4.68
C LEU A 121 -2.29 5.81 4.54
N PRO A 122 -1.92 6.80 3.72
CA PRO A 122 -2.74 8.00 3.57
C PRO A 122 -3.95 7.69 2.69
N LEU A 123 -5.03 7.25 3.31
CA LEU A 123 -6.20 6.78 2.58
C LEU A 123 -6.86 7.89 1.79
N TYR A 124 -6.94 9.09 2.35
CA TYR A 124 -7.63 10.20 1.71
C TYR A 124 -6.77 11.43 1.50
N GLY A 125 -5.82 11.64 2.38
CA GLY A 125 -4.92 12.79 2.27
C GLY A 125 -3.98 12.59 1.10
N ASN A 126 -3.21 13.50 0.72
CA ASN A 126 -2.21 13.38 -0.33
C ASN A 126 -2.74 12.87 -1.65
N LEU A 127 -4.04 13.01 -1.90
CA LEU A 127 -4.56 12.69 -3.21
C LEU A 127 -4.05 13.73 -4.19
N PRO A 128 -3.60 13.32 -5.37
CA PRO A 128 -3.11 14.30 -6.32
C PRO A 128 -4.28 15.12 -6.84
N THR A 129 -4.03 16.37 -7.11
CA THR A 129 -4.96 17.13 -7.92
C THR A 129 -4.79 16.66 -9.34
N THR A 130 -5.66 17.08 -10.21
CA THR A 130 -5.67 16.56 -11.56
C THR A 130 -4.35 16.79 -12.29
N ASN A 131 -3.58 17.75 -11.88
CA ASN A 131 -2.33 18.03 -12.55
C ASN A 131 -1.12 17.63 -11.74
N ASP A 132 -1.31 17.11 -10.54
CA ASP A 132 -0.18 16.77 -9.73
C ASP A 132 0.53 15.57 -10.21
N GLU A 133 -0.19 14.68 -10.79
CA GLU A 133 0.43 13.48 -11.27
C GLU A 133 1.23 13.80 -12.50
N ALA A 134 1.07 14.94 -12.96
CA ALA A 134 1.87 15.36 -14.12
C ALA A 134 3.32 15.55 -13.72
#